data_891dadd58ca4e4dd537d039b952f63bf
#
_entry.id   891dadd58ca4e4dd537d039b952f63bf
#
_cell.length_a   1.000
_cell.length_b   1.000
_cell.length_c   1.000
_cell.angle_alpha   90.00
_cell.angle_beta   90.00
_cell.angle_gamma   90.00
#
_symmetry.space_group_name_H-M   'P 1'
#
loop_
_entity.id
_entity.type
_entity.pdbx_description
1 polymer ?
#
loop_
_entity_poly.entity_id
_entity_poly.type
_entity_poly.pdbx_seq_one_letter_code
_entity_poly.pdbx_strand_id
1 'polypeptide(L)'
;MSYVISACESILPYLEKGNTVIVESTIAPMSMDDYVKPIFEKAGYTIGKDLYLAHCPERVLPGKIMYELVHNDRIVGGITPECSIKASEVYGQFVEGALMKTEAKTAELSKCMENTFRDVNIALANELAKICTKIGVNALDVIAVSYTHLTLP
;
A
#
# COMPACT_ATOMS: atom_id res chain seq x y z
N MET A 1 7.98 -10.26 7.35
CA MET A 1 7.86 -11.15 6.15
C MET A 1 7.40 -12.58 6.46
N SER A 2 7.80 -13.23 7.56
CA SER A 2 7.43 -14.64 7.86
C SER A 2 5.93 -14.94 7.74
N TYR A 3 5.07 -14.09 8.30
CA TYR A 3 3.61 -14.28 8.20
C TYR A 3 3.07 -14.19 6.78
N VAL A 4 3.60 -13.25 5.95
CA VAL A 4 3.20 -13.13 4.54
C VAL A 4 3.64 -14.36 3.75
N ILE A 5 4.88 -14.81 3.96
CA ILE A 5 5.41 -16.04 3.35
C ILE A 5 4.54 -17.23 3.72
N SER A 6 4.29 -17.43 5.02
CA SER A 6 3.45 -18.54 5.50
C SER A 6 2.03 -18.49 4.93
N ALA A 7 1.43 -17.31 4.80
CA ALA A 7 0.12 -17.15 4.16
C ALA A 7 0.17 -17.54 2.68
N CYS A 8 1.19 -17.08 1.93
CA CYS A 8 1.36 -17.45 0.53
C CYS A 8 1.58 -18.96 0.34
N GLU A 9 2.38 -19.60 1.22
CA GLU A 9 2.58 -21.04 1.18
C GLU A 9 1.31 -21.82 1.49
N SER A 10 0.48 -21.35 2.42
CA SER A 10 -0.75 -22.03 2.85
C SER A 10 -1.83 -22.09 1.78
N ILE A 11 -1.83 -21.16 0.83
CA ILE A 11 -2.81 -21.13 -0.26
C ILE A 11 -2.40 -21.98 -1.48
N LEU A 12 -1.12 -22.38 -1.58
CA LEU A 12 -0.63 -23.16 -2.73
C LEU A 12 -1.49 -24.38 -3.11
N PRO A 13 -1.98 -25.20 -2.14
CA PRO A 13 -2.78 -26.38 -2.46
C PRO A 13 -4.16 -26.07 -3.09
N TYR A 14 -4.61 -24.82 -2.99
CA TYR A 14 -5.92 -24.38 -3.45
C TYR A 14 -5.88 -23.54 -4.73
N LEU A 15 -4.67 -23.25 -5.22
CA LEU A 15 -4.50 -22.43 -6.41
C LEU A 15 -4.65 -23.24 -7.69
N GLU A 16 -5.34 -22.63 -8.65
CA GLU A 16 -5.50 -23.13 -10.01
C GLU A 16 -4.90 -22.15 -11.02
N LYS A 17 -4.61 -22.64 -12.23
CA LYS A 17 -4.18 -21.76 -13.32
C LYS A 17 -5.23 -20.71 -13.64
N GLY A 18 -4.79 -19.47 -13.76
CA GLY A 18 -5.66 -18.31 -13.99
C GLY A 18 -6.06 -17.56 -12.71
N ASN A 19 -5.73 -18.08 -11.52
CA ASN A 19 -6.02 -17.38 -10.28
C ASN A 19 -5.21 -16.08 -10.14
N THR A 20 -5.75 -15.14 -9.38
CA THR A 20 -5.10 -13.89 -9.01
C THR A 20 -4.83 -13.88 -7.50
N VAL A 21 -3.58 -13.66 -7.12
CA VAL A 21 -3.16 -13.51 -5.72
C VAL A 21 -2.77 -12.05 -5.51
N ILE A 22 -3.37 -11.42 -4.49
CA ILE A 22 -3.14 -10.02 -4.15
C ILE A 22 -2.64 -9.94 -2.71
N VAL A 23 -1.46 -9.34 -2.53
CA VAL A 23 -0.90 -9.06 -1.20
C VAL A 23 -1.27 -7.63 -0.83
N GLU A 24 -2.09 -7.46 0.21
CA GLU A 24 -2.52 -6.14 0.69
C GLU A 24 -1.73 -5.65 1.91
N SER A 25 -1.08 -6.57 2.64
CA SER A 25 -0.25 -6.23 3.80
C SER A 25 0.89 -5.30 3.40
N THR A 26 1.15 -4.27 4.21
CA THR A 26 2.33 -3.42 4.02
C THR A 26 3.61 -4.24 4.15
N ILE A 27 4.42 -4.21 3.11
CA ILE A 27 5.68 -4.94 3.01
C ILE A 27 6.79 -3.98 2.57
N ALA A 28 8.04 -4.35 2.82
CA ALA A 28 9.19 -3.56 2.41
C ALA A 28 9.33 -3.60 0.87
N PRO A 29 9.90 -2.54 0.25
CA PRO A 29 10.20 -2.55 -1.18
C PRO A 29 10.99 -3.78 -1.60
N MET A 30 10.70 -4.32 -2.79
CA MET A 30 11.25 -5.55 -3.38
C MET A 30 10.77 -6.86 -2.75
N SER A 31 9.89 -6.82 -1.73
CA SER A 31 9.41 -8.05 -1.06
C SER A 31 8.61 -8.97 -1.99
N MET A 32 7.85 -8.39 -2.92
CA MET A 32 7.11 -9.17 -3.91
C MET A 32 8.05 -9.95 -4.85
N ASP A 33 9.12 -9.32 -5.32
CA ASP A 33 10.10 -9.95 -6.20
C ASP A 33 11.00 -10.95 -5.46
N ASP A 34 11.51 -10.57 -4.28
CA ASP A 34 12.53 -11.34 -3.57
C ASP A 34 11.97 -12.52 -2.76
N TYR A 35 10.74 -12.39 -2.24
CA TYR A 35 10.18 -13.39 -1.33
C TYR A 35 8.89 -14.01 -1.83
N VAL A 36 7.93 -13.21 -2.33
CA VAL A 36 6.58 -13.71 -2.64
C VAL A 36 6.55 -14.43 -3.98
N LYS A 37 7.03 -13.81 -5.04
CA LYS A 37 7.10 -14.39 -6.39
C LYS A 37 7.81 -15.75 -6.43
N PRO A 38 8.99 -15.94 -5.78
CA PRO A 38 9.68 -17.22 -5.80
C PRO A 38 8.91 -18.38 -5.18
N ILE A 39 7.97 -18.14 -4.26
CA ILE A 39 7.12 -19.19 -3.67
C ILE A 39 6.27 -19.85 -4.76
N PHE A 40 5.61 -19.04 -5.58
CA PHE A 40 4.72 -19.52 -6.64
C PHE A 40 5.49 -20.09 -7.83
N GLU A 41 6.64 -19.50 -8.18
CA GLU A 41 7.52 -20.03 -9.24
C GLU A 41 8.08 -21.42 -8.88
N LYS A 42 8.49 -21.63 -7.63
CA LYS A 42 8.92 -22.95 -7.11
C LYS A 42 7.80 -23.98 -7.12
N ALA A 43 6.55 -23.55 -6.97
CA ALA A 43 5.38 -24.40 -7.09
C ALA A 43 4.98 -24.70 -8.54
N GLY A 44 5.72 -24.18 -9.53
CA GLY A 44 5.54 -24.47 -10.95
C GLY A 44 4.67 -23.49 -11.72
N TYR A 45 4.30 -22.35 -11.13
CA TYR A 45 3.53 -21.32 -11.82
C TYR A 45 4.42 -20.36 -12.60
N THR A 46 3.95 -19.94 -13.76
CA THR A 46 4.54 -18.85 -14.55
C THR A 46 3.75 -17.57 -14.26
N ILE A 47 4.38 -16.62 -13.55
CA ILE A 47 3.73 -15.37 -13.18
C ILE A 47 3.42 -14.52 -14.42
N GLY A 48 2.18 -14.02 -14.49
CA GLY A 48 1.65 -13.27 -15.65
C GLY A 48 1.06 -14.16 -16.75
N LYS A 49 1.08 -15.49 -16.59
CA LYS A 49 0.47 -16.46 -17.52
C LYS A 49 -0.45 -17.44 -16.80
N ASP A 50 0.14 -18.23 -15.91
CA ASP A 50 -0.57 -19.28 -15.16
C ASP A 50 -1.15 -18.74 -13.84
N LEU A 51 -0.48 -17.74 -13.25
CA LEU A 51 -0.88 -17.09 -12.00
C LEU A 51 -0.61 -15.59 -12.12
N TYR A 52 -1.55 -14.78 -11.62
CA TYR A 52 -1.40 -13.33 -11.59
C TYR A 52 -1.11 -12.88 -10.17
N LEU A 53 -0.03 -12.11 -9.98
CA LEU A 53 0.47 -11.72 -8.67
C LEU A 53 0.63 -10.20 -8.59
N ALA A 54 -0.04 -9.59 -7.62
CA ALA A 54 -0.03 -8.14 -7.42
C ALA A 54 0.11 -7.76 -5.94
N HIS A 55 0.62 -6.55 -5.71
CA HIS A 55 0.58 -5.86 -4.43
C HIS A 55 -0.37 -4.67 -4.52
N CYS A 56 -1.31 -4.59 -3.58
CA CYS A 56 -2.26 -3.48 -3.49
C CYS A 56 -2.34 -3.03 -2.03
N PRO A 57 -1.49 -2.08 -1.61
CA PRO A 57 -1.39 -1.69 -0.20
C PRO A 57 -2.69 -1.06 0.31
N GLU A 58 -3.11 -1.47 1.50
CA GLU A 58 -4.32 -0.98 2.14
C GLU A 58 -4.13 0.45 2.70
N ARG A 59 -5.16 1.29 2.54
CA ARG A 59 -5.14 2.73 2.87
C ARG A 59 -6.34 3.20 3.69
N VAL A 60 -7.21 2.29 4.16
CA VAL A 60 -8.42 2.67 4.91
C VAL A 60 -8.11 3.18 6.30
N LEU A 61 -8.91 4.15 6.75
CA LEU A 61 -8.88 4.68 8.11
C LEU A 61 -9.87 3.93 9.01
N PRO A 62 -9.50 3.66 10.27
CA PRO A 62 -10.43 3.11 11.26
C PRO A 62 -11.71 3.96 11.37
N GLY A 63 -12.87 3.30 11.39
CA GLY A 63 -14.18 3.93 11.54
C GLY A 63 -14.95 4.18 10.24
N LYS A 64 -14.29 4.18 9.07
CA LYS A 64 -14.94 4.36 7.76
C LYS A 64 -14.58 3.27 6.76
N ILE A 65 -14.13 2.13 7.23
CA ILE A 65 -13.54 1.06 6.42
C ILE A 65 -14.42 0.69 5.21
N MET A 66 -15.70 0.37 5.43
CA MET A 66 -16.59 -0.05 4.34
C MET A 66 -16.81 1.03 3.28
N TYR A 67 -16.90 2.28 3.69
CA TYR A 67 -17.03 3.39 2.76
C TYR A 67 -15.74 3.57 1.94
N GLU A 68 -14.60 3.60 2.63
CA GLU A 68 -13.29 3.84 2.00
C GLU A 68 -12.83 2.68 1.12
N LEU A 69 -13.20 1.43 1.44
CA LEU A 69 -12.96 0.27 0.59
C LEU A 69 -13.57 0.42 -0.80
N VAL A 70 -14.72 1.07 -0.89
CA VAL A 70 -15.46 1.27 -2.15
C VAL A 70 -15.01 2.56 -2.87
N HIS A 71 -14.82 3.66 -2.15
CA HIS A 71 -14.70 4.98 -2.77
C HIS A 71 -13.26 5.49 -2.91
N ASN A 72 -12.29 4.93 -2.15
CA ASN A 72 -10.90 5.38 -2.24
C ASN A 72 -10.23 4.87 -3.52
N ASP A 73 -9.37 5.71 -4.08
CA ASP A 73 -8.44 5.31 -5.13
C ASP A 73 -7.49 4.22 -4.62
N ARG A 74 -7.14 3.27 -5.50
CA ARG A 74 -6.22 2.17 -5.17
C ARG A 74 -5.02 2.14 -6.10
N ILE A 75 -3.86 1.82 -5.52
CA ILE A 75 -2.67 1.48 -6.28
C ILE A 75 -2.65 -0.03 -6.49
N VAL A 76 -2.57 -0.47 -7.73
CA VAL A 76 -2.55 -1.89 -8.11
C VAL A 76 -1.22 -2.19 -8.79
N GLY A 77 -0.26 -2.68 -8.02
CA GLY A 77 1.09 -3.00 -8.48
C GLY A 77 1.24 -4.46 -8.88
N GLY A 78 1.30 -4.75 -10.17
CA GLY A 78 1.54 -6.12 -10.67
C GLY A 78 3.01 -6.47 -10.77
N ILE A 79 3.34 -7.77 -10.65
CA ILE A 79 4.67 -8.29 -11.01
C ILE A 79 4.91 -8.15 -12.52
N THR A 80 3.86 -8.29 -13.31
CA THR A 80 3.85 -7.99 -14.76
C THR A 80 2.67 -7.07 -15.08
N PRO A 81 2.64 -6.42 -16.26
CA PRO A 81 1.48 -5.62 -16.67
C PRO A 81 0.16 -6.41 -16.65
N GLU A 82 0.19 -7.68 -17.04
CA GLU A 82 -0.98 -8.58 -17.02
C GLU A 82 -1.48 -8.81 -15.59
N CYS A 83 -0.55 -8.92 -14.62
CA CYS A 83 -0.89 -9.03 -13.20
C CYS A 83 -1.65 -7.79 -12.69
N SER A 84 -1.21 -6.58 -13.08
CA SER A 84 -1.91 -5.34 -12.71
C SER A 84 -3.31 -5.28 -13.32
N ILE A 85 -3.47 -5.74 -14.57
CA ILE A 85 -4.76 -5.79 -15.24
C ILE A 85 -5.70 -6.76 -14.51
N LYS A 86 -5.25 -7.99 -14.25
CA LYS A 86 -6.06 -9.01 -13.58
C LYS A 86 -6.44 -8.63 -12.15
N ALA A 87 -5.53 -8.07 -11.38
CA ALA A 87 -5.84 -7.54 -10.06
C ALA A 87 -6.82 -6.36 -10.12
N SER A 88 -6.71 -5.48 -11.12
CA SER A 88 -7.67 -4.40 -11.33
C SER A 88 -9.07 -4.90 -11.71
N GLU A 89 -9.19 -6.01 -12.42
CA GLU A 89 -10.49 -6.65 -12.73
C GLU A 89 -11.19 -7.12 -11.44
N VAL A 90 -10.44 -7.60 -10.43
CA VAL A 90 -10.99 -7.99 -9.13
C VAL A 90 -11.54 -6.77 -8.39
N TYR A 91 -10.73 -5.72 -8.25
CA TYR A 91 -11.14 -4.50 -7.55
C TYR A 91 -12.25 -3.74 -8.29
N GLY A 92 -12.25 -3.74 -9.61
CA GLY A 92 -13.27 -3.08 -10.43
C GLY A 92 -14.70 -3.63 -10.25
N GLN A 93 -14.86 -4.75 -9.52
CA GLN A 93 -16.18 -5.27 -9.18
C GLN A 93 -16.85 -4.50 -8.03
N PHE A 94 -16.09 -3.78 -7.20
CA PHE A 94 -16.64 -3.10 -6.03
C PHE A 94 -16.00 -1.73 -5.72
N VAL A 95 -14.88 -1.39 -6.32
CA VAL A 95 -14.20 -0.09 -6.12
C VAL A 95 -14.73 0.91 -7.14
N GLU A 96 -15.25 2.03 -6.65
CA GLU A 96 -15.70 3.17 -7.46
C GLU A 96 -14.60 4.23 -7.68
N GLY A 97 -13.56 4.20 -6.83
CA GLY A 97 -12.38 5.05 -6.97
C GLY A 97 -11.49 4.65 -8.15
N ALA A 98 -10.49 5.47 -8.45
CA ALA A 98 -9.54 5.18 -9.53
C ALA A 98 -8.63 3.99 -9.18
N LEU A 99 -8.41 3.11 -10.16
CA LEU A 99 -7.48 1.99 -10.06
C LEU A 99 -6.18 2.33 -10.81
N MET A 100 -5.18 2.78 -10.06
CA MET A 100 -3.87 3.21 -10.59
C MET A 100 -2.95 1.99 -10.77
N LYS A 101 -2.85 1.51 -12.00
CA LYS A 101 -1.99 0.38 -12.35
C LYS A 101 -0.52 0.78 -12.41
N THR A 102 0.34 0.00 -11.75
CA THR A 102 1.78 0.22 -11.70
C THR A 102 2.53 -1.09 -11.49
N GLU A 103 3.85 -1.03 -11.27
CA GLU A 103 4.68 -2.18 -10.87
C GLU A 103 4.56 -2.44 -9.37
N ALA A 104 4.73 -3.70 -8.94
CA ALA A 104 4.66 -4.10 -7.54
C ALA A 104 5.62 -3.30 -6.64
N LYS A 105 6.88 -3.15 -7.06
CA LYS A 105 7.90 -2.37 -6.31
C LYS A 105 7.53 -0.88 -6.14
N THR A 106 6.82 -0.30 -7.12
CA THR A 106 6.31 1.07 -7.01
C THR A 106 5.20 1.16 -5.98
N ALA A 107 4.26 0.20 -5.97
CA ALA A 107 3.19 0.14 -4.98
C ALA A 107 3.72 -0.06 -3.55
N GLU A 108 4.72 -0.95 -3.37
CA GLU A 108 5.40 -1.18 -2.10
C GLU A 108 6.05 0.10 -1.58
N LEU A 109 6.86 0.76 -2.42
CA LEU A 109 7.56 1.99 -2.04
C LEU A 109 6.61 3.14 -1.75
N SER A 110 5.54 3.29 -2.53
CA SER A 110 4.53 4.33 -2.32
C SER A 110 3.93 4.25 -0.93
N LYS A 111 3.58 3.03 -0.46
CA LYS A 111 3.03 2.84 0.89
C LYS A 111 4.03 3.18 1.98
N CYS A 112 5.29 2.78 1.82
CA CYS A 112 6.35 3.12 2.76
C CYS A 112 6.57 4.63 2.81
N MET A 113 6.57 5.31 1.66
CA MET A 113 6.72 6.77 1.58
C MET A 113 5.58 7.53 2.25
N GLU A 114 4.32 7.10 2.05
CA GLU A 114 3.17 7.70 2.73
C GLU A 114 3.29 7.60 4.25
N ASN A 115 3.67 6.44 4.76
CA ASN A 115 3.87 6.24 6.18
C ASN A 115 5.02 7.11 6.71
N THR A 116 6.17 7.12 6.02
CA THR A 116 7.33 7.94 6.39
C THR A 116 6.99 9.42 6.38
N PHE A 117 6.29 9.91 5.36
CA PHE A 117 5.85 11.31 5.29
C PHE A 117 4.98 11.67 6.51
N ARG A 118 4.03 10.81 6.88
CA ARG A 118 3.19 11.01 8.06
C ARG A 118 4.01 11.04 9.35
N ASP A 119 4.93 10.11 9.51
CA ASP A 119 5.78 10.00 10.71
C ASP A 119 6.67 11.23 10.88
N VAL A 120 7.30 11.71 9.79
CA VAL A 120 8.12 12.92 9.80
C VAL A 120 7.30 14.15 10.17
N ASN A 121 6.09 14.30 9.62
CA ASN A 121 5.22 15.43 9.95
C ASN A 121 4.73 15.39 11.41
N ILE A 122 4.42 14.22 11.93
CA ILE A 122 4.06 14.05 13.35
C ILE A 122 5.26 14.39 14.25
N ALA A 123 6.45 13.92 13.92
CA ALA A 123 7.67 14.23 14.68
C ALA A 123 7.95 15.75 14.67
N LEU A 124 7.83 16.40 13.52
CA LEU A 124 7.99 17.85 13.39
C LEU A 124 6.97 18.61 14.26
N ALA A 125 5.71 18.20 14.22
CA ALA A 125 4.65 18.83 15.03
C ALA A 125 4.93 18.68 16.53
N ASN A 126 5.43 17.52 16.96
CA ASN A 126 5.80 17.28 18.35
C ASN A 126 6.98 18.14 18.80
N GLU A 127 8.02 18.29 17.97
CA GLU A 127 9.16 19.17 18.28
C GLU A 127 8.72 20.64 18.32
N LEU A 128 7.86 21.08 17.40
CA LEU A 128 7.28 22.41 17.41
C LEU A 128 6.50 22.67 18.72
N ALA A 129 5.69 21.74 19.16
CA ALA A 129 4.95 21.86 20.41
C ALA A 129 5.87 22.04 21.64
N LYS A 130 7.00 21.31 21.69
CA LYS A 130 8.00 21.46 22.76
C LYS A 130 8.67 22.85 22.73
N ILE A 131 9.00 23.35 21.54
CA ILE A 131 9.57 24.70 21.36
C ILE A 131 8.57 25.74 21.83
N CYS A 132 7.32 25.67 21.37
CA CYS A 132 6.23 26.58 21.74
C CYS A 132 6.01 26.65 23.25
N THR A 133 6.00 25.48 23.91
CA THR A 133 5.89 25.39 25.37
C THR A 133 7.04 26.14 26.08
N LYS A 134 8.28 26.00 25.57
CA LYS A 134 9.45 26.68 26.16
C LYS A 134 9.40 28.22 26.06
N ILE A 135 8.85 28.74 24.95
CA ILE A 135 8.82 30.19 24.69
C ILE A 135 7.47 30.82 25.04
N GLY A 136 6.51 30.05 25.58
CA GLY A 136 5.19 30.55 26.01
C GLY A 136 4.24 30.89 24.87
N VAL A 137 4.34 30.21 23.72
CA VAL A 137 3.49 30.40 22.53
C VAL A 137 2.56 29.20 22.36
N ASN A 138 1.35 29.43 21.85
CA ASN A 138 0.43 28.36 21.51
C ASN A 138 0.85 27.69 20.17
N ALA A 139 1.14 26.38 20.22
CA ALA A 139 1.55 25.63 19.03
C ALA A 139 0.46 25.59 17.93
N LEU A 140 -0.82 25.57 18.30
CA LEU A 140 -1.92 25.57 17.33
C LEU A 140 -2.00 26.88 16.55
N ASP A 141 -1.73 28.02 17.21
CA ASP A 141 -1.71 29.31 16.55
C ASP A 141 -0.54 29.39 15.54
N VAL A 142 0.64 28.89 15.92
CA VAL A 142 1.80 28.82 15.03
C VAL A 142 1.49 27.94 13.81
N ILE A 143 0.89 26.78 14.01
CA ILE A 143 0.47 25.88 12.92
C ILE A 143 -0.52 26.59 12.00
N ALA A 144 -1.57 27.20 12.55
CA ALA A 144 -2.60 27.85 11.76
C ALA A 144 -2.06 28.97 10.86
N VAL A 145 -1.10 29.77 11.35
CA VAL A 145 -0.47 30.84 10.56
C VAL A 145 0.52 30.29 9.55
N SER A 146 1.27 29.22 9.88
CA SER A 146 2.29 28.64 9.03
C SER A 146 1.71 27.89 7.82
N TYR A 147 0.63 27.16 8.03
CA TYR A 147 -0.01 26.35 6.96
C TYR A 147 -0.76 27.19 5.91
N THR A 148 -1.02 28.46 6.16
CA THR A 148 -1.62 29.36 5.15
C THR A 148 -0.68 29.62 3.94
N HIS A 149 0.61 29.33 4.06
CA HIS A 149 1.62 29.53 3.01
C HIS A 149 2.37 28.26 2.58
N LEU A 150 2.16 27.15 3.27
CA LEU A 150 2.70 25.83 2.93
C LEU A 150 1.62 24.98 2.28
N THR A 151 1.36 25.20 1.00
CA THR A 151 0.70 24.21 0.17
C THR A 151 1.68 23.05 -0.01
N LEU A 152 1.54 22.02 0.82
CA LEU A 152 2.14 20.72 0.53
C LEU A 152 1.42 20.13 -0.70
N PRO A 153 2.19 19.63 -1.68
CA PRO A 153 1.62 19.00 -2.86
C PRO A 153 0.82 17.75 -2.51
#